data_edc8223c4c3c6797b11765c76be1f2af
#
_entry.id   edc8223c4c3c6797b11765c76be1f2af
#
_cell.length_a   1.000
_cell.length_b   1.000
_cell.length_c   1.000
_cell.angle_alpha   90.00
_cell.angle_beta   90.00
_cell.angle_gamma   90.00
#
_symmetry.space_group_name_H-M   'P 1'
#
loop_
_entity.id
_entity.type
_entity.pdbx_description
1 polymer ?
#
loop_
_entity_poly.entity_id
_entity_poly.type
_entity_poly.pdbx_seq_one_letter_code
_entity_poly.pdbx_strand_id
1 'polypeptide(L)'
;MTKPDLSLLDEDQLRAATAPRGPVCILAGAGTGKTRTITYRIANLVDQGFVSPQRVLAVTFTARAAGEMRDRLRTMGVAGVQAQTFHAAARRQLKYFWPQVAGDLPWQLLDNKFPLVARAVRSVGLDNSKDMIRDVLAE
;
A
#
# COMPACT_ATOMS: atom_id res chain seq x y z
N MET A 1 13.92 9.08 -19.86
CA MET A 1 13.57 9.29 -18.42
C MET A 1 14.26 10.57 -17.98
N THR A 2 13.55 11.48 -17.35
CA THR A 2 14.15 12.69 -16.79
C THR A 2 14.78 12.31 -15.44
N LYS A 3 16.08 12.58 -15.28
CA LYS A 3 16.78 12.33 -14.02
C LYS A 3 16.09 13.09 -12.88
N PRO A 4 15.83 12.46 -11.71
CA PRO A 4 15.23 13.16 -10.59
C PRO A 4 16.17 14.29 -10.12
N ASP A 5 15.61 15.50 -9.97
CA ASP A 5 16.38 16.63 -9.47
C ASP A 5 16.53 16.55 -7.95
N LEU A 6 17.60 15.94 -7.50
CA LEU A 6 17.92 15.74 -6.09
C LEU A 6 18.27 17.05 -5.35
N SER A 7 18.59 18.14 -6.08
CA SER A 7 18.92 19.44 -5.47
C SER A 7 17.73 20.08 -4.74
N LEU A 8 16.52 19.60 -5.04
CA LEU A 8 15.28 20.04 -4.39
C LEU A 8 15.06 19.45 -3.00
N LEU A 9 15.91 18.54 -2.56
CA LEU A 9 15.81 17.86 -1.25
C LEU A 9 16.70 18.58 -0.22
N ASP A 10 16.26 18.64 1.02
CA ASP A 10 17.14 19.00 2.12
C ASP A 10 18.17 17.88 2.38
N GLU A 11 19.15 18.15 3.25
CA GLU A 11 20.27 17.23 3.49
C GLU A 11 19.81 15.85 3.99
N ASP A 12 18.86 15.83 4.92
CA ASP A 12 18.33 14.57 5.48
C ASP A 12 17.51 13.79 4.46
N GLN A 13 16.67 14.49 3.68
CA GLN A 13 15.91 13.90 2.58
C GLN A 13 16.84 13.34 1.50
N LEU A 14 17.89 14.09 1.14
CA LEU A 14 18.88 13.66 0.16
C LEU A 14 19.57 12.38 0.63
N ARG A 15 20.07 12.38 1.87
CA ARG A 15 20.72 11.21 2.48
C ARG A 15 19.80 9.98 2.47
N ALA A 16 18.52 10.16 2.80
CA ALA A 16 17.54 9.08 2.78
C ALA A 16 17.21 8.60 1.35
N ALA A 17 17.08 9.53 0.40
CA ALA A 17 16.78 9.20 -1.00
C ALA A 17 17.95 8.48 -1.71
N THR A 18 19.19 8.78 -1.31
CA THR A 18 20.41 8.20 -1.89
C THR A 18 21.00 7.07 -1.07
N ALA A 19 20.38 6.71 0.06
CA ALA A 19 20.85 5.61 0.90
C ALA A 19 21.06 4.32 0.09
N PRO A 20 22.07 3.50 0.43
CA PRO A 20 22.40 2.27 -0.29
C PRO A 20 21.20 1.32 -0.42
N ARG A 21 21.34 0.34 -1.32
CA ARG A 21 20.35 -0.74 -1.48
C ARG A 21 20.27 -1.57 -0.20
N GLY A 22 19.08 -2.04 0.11
CA GLY A 22 18.81 -2.86 1.28
C GLY A 22 17.70 -2.26 2.16
N PRO A 23 17.46 -2.86 3.31
CA PRO A 23 16.50 -2.32 4.28
C PRO A 23 16.93 -0.95 4.77
N VAL A 24 16.05 0.03 4.65
CA VAL A 24 16.28 1.41 5.13
C VAL A 24 15.06 1.85 5.92
N CYS A 25 15.28 2.32 7.14
CA CYS A 25 14.26 2.95 7.96
C CYS A 25 14.43 4.47 7.93
N ILE A 26 13.40 5.20 7.53
CA ILE A 26 13.39 6.67 7.49
C ILE A 26 12.47 7.17 8.60
N LEU A 27 13.07 7.73 9.66
CA LEU A 27 12.33 8.34 10.76
C LEU A 27 12.09 9.81 10.44
N ALA A 28 10.82 10.19 10.37
CA ALA A 28 10.44 11.54 10.00
C ALA A 28 9.13 11.95 10.68
N GLY A 29 9.08 13.15 11.25
CA GLY A 29 7.89 13.72 11.88
C GLY A 29 6.74 13.99 10.90
N ALA A 30 5.59 14.41 11.41
CA ALA A 30 4.49 14.86 10.57
C ALA A 30 4.91 16.12 9.78
N GLY A 31 4.54 16.21 8.51
CA GLY A 31 4.85 17.38 7.67
C GLY A 31 6.28 17.48 7.15
N THR A 32 7.20 16.60 7.53
CA THR A 32 8.62 16.65 7.13
C THR A 32 8.91 16.12 5.71
N GLY A 33 7.90 15.90 4.90
CA GLY A 33 8.09 15.47 3.52
C GLY A 33 8.37 13.97 3.31
N LYS A 34 7.98 13.09 4.25
CA LYS A 34 8.16 11.62 4.11
C LYS A 34 7.81 11.08 2.73
N THR A 35 6.64 11.42 2.22
CA THR A 35 6.18 10.97 0.90
C THR A 35 7.09 11.49 -0.21
N ARG A 36 7.56 12.73 -0.10
CA ARG A 36 8.53 13.32 -1.03
C ARG A 36 9.82 12.52 -1.01
N THR A 37 10.40 12.27 0.15
CA THR A 37 11.63 11.50 0.31
C THR A 37 11.53 10.11 -0.31
N ILE A 38 10.41 9.39 -0.03
CA ILE A 38 10.18 8.05 -0.58
C ILE A 38 10.04 8.08 -2.12
N THR A 39 9.33 9.06 -2.68
CA THR A 39 9.18 9.17 -4.14
C THR A 39 10.52 9.47 -4.81
N TYR A 40 11.34 10.35 -4.23
CA TYR A 40 12.69 10.62 -4.74
C TYR A 40 13.61 9.40 -4.61
N ARG A 41 13.53 8.65 -3.52
CA ARG A 41 14.26 7.38 -3.39
C ARG A 41 13.90 6.38 -4.48
N ILE A 42 12.61 6.18 -4.73
CA ILE A 42 12.14 5.29 -5.81
C ILE A 42 12.67 5.79 -7.16
N ALA A 43 12.52 7.07 -7.45
CA ALA A 43 12.98 7.66 -8.70
C ALA A 43 14.50 7.50 -8.88
N ASN A 44 15.28 7.72 -7.83
CA ASN A 44 16.73 7.55 -7.85
C ASN A 44 17.16 6.11 -8.09
N LEU A 45 16.50 5.12 -7.42
CA LEU A 45 16.80 3.70 -7.64
C LEU A 45 16.46 3.23 -9.06
N VAL A 46 15.41 3.78 -9.66
CA VAL A 46 15.03 3.51 -11.04
C VAL A 46 16.00 4.17 -12.02
N ASP A 47 16.36 5.43 -11.80
CA ASP A 47 17.31 6.17 -12.64
C ASP A 47 18.69 5.51 -12.68
N GLN A 48 19.14 5.00 -11.55
CA GLN A 48 20.39 4.23 -11.44
C GLN A 48 20.31 2.81 -12.00
N GLY A 49 19.14 2.37 -12.49
CA GLY A 49 18.95 1.02 -13.05
C GLY A 49 18.93 -0.10 -12.01
N PHE A 50 18.85 0.21 -10.72
CA PHE A 50 18.82 -0.81 -9.66
C PHE A 50 17.50 -1.58 -9.61
N VAL A 51 16.40 -0.97 -10.06
CA VAL A 51 15.07 -1.57 -10.07
C VAL A 51 14.26 -1.06 -11.24
N SER A 52 13.47 -1.93 -11.87
CA SER A 52 12.48 -1.49 -12.85
C SER A 52 11.21 -0.99 -12.14
N PRO A 53 10.55 0.06 -12.64
CA PRO A 53 9.34 0.63 -12.02
C PRO A 53 8.26 -0.42 -11.74
N GLN A 54 8.08 -1.37 -12.64
CA GLN A 54 7.06 -2.43 -12.55
C GLN A 54 7.31 -3.41 -11.38
N ARG A 55 8.54 -3.46 -10.86
CA ARG A 55 8.94 -4.30 -9.73
C ARG A 55 8.90 -3.53 -8.39
N VAL A 56 8.46 -2.28 -8.40
CA VAL A 56 8.33 -1.47 -7.19
C VAL A 56 6.88 -1.52 -6.70
N LEU A 57 6.71 -1.97 -5.47
CA LEU A 57 5.47 -1.87 -4.74
C LEU A 57 5.61 -0.80 -3.64
N ALA A 58 4.86 0.28 -3.77
CA ALA A 58 4.78 1.33 -2.76
C ALA A 58 3.42 1.27 -2.07
N VAL A 59 3.42 1.04 -0.76
CA VAL A 59 2.19 0.90 0.02
C VAL A 59 1.99 2.06 0.99
N THR A 60 0.74 2.45 1.15
CA THR A 60 0.33 3.53 2.06
C THR A 60 -1.04 3.23 2.66
N PHE A 61 -1.46 4.01 3.66
CA PHE A 61 -2.73 3.77 4.34
C PHE A 61 -3.96 4.24 3.55
N THR A 62 -3.84 5.31 2.76
CA THR A 62 -5.00 5.90 2.09
C THR A 62 -4.89 5.86 0.57
N ALA A 63 -6.02 5.72 -0.11
CA ALA A 63 -6.08 5.77 -1.57
C ALA A 63 -5.61 7.13 -2.12
N ARG A 64 -5.88 8.22 -1.39
CA ARG A 64 -5.41 9.56 -1.73
C ARG A 64 -3.89 9.62 -1.75
N ALA A 65 -3.22 9.18 -0.67
CA ALA A 65 -1.76 9.19 -0.61
C ALA A 65 -1.13 8.28 -1.68
N ALA A 66 -1.76 7.15 -2.01
CA ALA A 66 -1.33 6.30 -3.12
C ALA A 66 -1.45 7.02 -4.48
N GLY A 67 -2.53 7.78 -4.69
CA GLY A 67 -2.72 8.62 -5.87
C GLY A 67 -1.64 9.70 -6.00
N GLU A 68 -1.46 10.49 -4.94
CA GLU A 68 -0.43 11.53 -4.88
C GLU A 68 0.99 10.99 -5.17
N MET A 69 1.31 9.81 -4.64
CA MET A 69 2.59 9.15 -4.90
C MET A 69 2.76 8.77 -6.38
N ARG A 70 1.72 8.19 -7.00
CA ARG A 70 1.75 7.85 -8.44
C ARG A 70 1.94 9.10 -9.30
N ASP A 71 1.22 10.17 -9.00
CA ASP A 71 1.28 11.41 -9.78
C ASP A 71 2.66 12.06 -9.67
N ARG A 72 3.25 12.11 -8.49
CA ARG A 72 4.62 12.60 -8.27
C ARG A 72 5.65 11.78 -9.04
N LEU A 73 5.56 10.44 -8.97
CA LEU A 73 6.48 9.55 -9.72
C LEU A 73 6.32 9.75 -11.23
N ARG A 74 5.10 9.90 -11.72
CA ARG A 74 4.82 10.18 -13.13
C ARG A 74 5.43 11.52 -13.57
N THR A 75 5.30 12.57 -12.76
CA THR A 75 5.92 13.88 -13.02
C THR A 75 7.44 13.79 -13.10
N MET A 76 8.06 12.90 -12.34
CA MET A 76 9.51 12.62 -12.40
C MET A 76 9.90 11.67 -13.55
N GLY A 77 8.97 11.31 -14.45
CA GLY A 77 9.22 10.39 -15.57
C GLY A 77 9.27 8.91 -15.17
N VAL A 78 8.86 8.58 -13.95
CA VAL A 78 8.84 7.20 -13.44
C VAL A 78 7.41 6.67 -13.49
N ALA A 79 7.05 6.00 -14.59
CA ALA A 79 5.76 5.34 -14.76
C ALA A 79 5.86 3.84 -14.46
N GLY A 80 4.74 3.24 -14.04
CA GLY A 80 4.65 1.79 -13.83
C GLY A 80 4.86 1.32 -12.38
N VAL A 81 5.22 2.21 -11.47
CA VAL A 81 5.29 1.91 -10.03
C VAL A 81 3.89 1.60 -9.50
N GLN A 82 3.79 0.50 -8.75
CA GLN A 82 2.53 0.07 -8.13
C GLN A 82 2.37 0.76 -6.76
N ALA A 83 1.84 1.99 -6.77
CA ALA A 83 1.50 2.67 -5.53
C ALA A 83 0.03 2.43 -5.19
N GLN A 84 -0.24 1.82 -4.03
CA GLN A 84 -1.58 1.41 -3.60
C GLN A 84 -1.69 1.32 -2.08
N THR A 85 -2.91 1.13 -1.55
CA THR A 85 -3.08 0.91 -0.12
C THR A 85 -2.64 -0.51 0.26
N PHE A 86 -2.32 -0.73 1.55
CA PHE A 86 -2.06 -2.07 2.09
C PHE A 86 -3.19 -3.05 1.76
N HIS A 87 -4.45 -2.64 1.94
CA HIS A 87 -5.61 -3.47 1.62
C HIS A 87 -5.69 -3.81 0.13
N ALA A 88 -5.44 -2.85 -0.75
CA ALA A 88 -5.44 -3.09 -2.20
C ALA A 88 -4.30 -4.03 -2.61
N ALA A 89 -3.12 -3.90 -2.00
CA ALA A 89 -1.98 -4.78 -2.23
C ALA A 89 -2.30 -6.21 -1.79
N ALA A 90 -2.80 -6.39 -0.56
CA ALA A 90 -3.18 -7.69 -0.02
C ALA A 90 -4.27 -8.36 -0.88
N ARG A 91 -5.31 -7.60 -1.26
CA ARG A 91 -6.37 -8.11 -2.13
C ARG A 91 -5.84 -8.58 -3.49
N ARG A 92 -4.90 -7.84 -4.08
CA ARG A 92 -4.28 -8.19 -5.36
C ARG A 92 -3.49 -9.50 -5.26
N GLN A 93 -2.70 -9.65 -4.17
CA GLN A 93 -1.97 -10.89 -3.91
C GLN A 93 -2.92 -12.06 -3.66
N LEU A 94 -3.95 -11.86 -2.85
CA LEU A 94 -4.96 -12.87 -2.61
C LEU A 94 -5.59 -13.34 -3.93
N LYS A 95 -5.99 -12.42 -4.80
CA LYS A 95 -6.55 -12.76 -6.11
C LYS A 95 -5.59 -13.59 -6.96
N TYR A 96 -4.30 -13.26 -6.91
CA TYR A 96 -3.28 -13.97 -7.68
C TYR A 96 -3.07 -15.41 -7.19
N PHE A 97 -3.01 -15.60 -5.87
CA PHE A 97 -2.75 -16.91 -5.27
C PHE A 97 -4.00 -17.76 -5.06
N TRP A 98 -5.19 -17.17 -5.17
CA TRP A 98 -6.46 -17.85 -4.88
C TRP A 98 -6.64 -19.17 -5.65
N PRO A 99 -6.41 -19.25 -6.95
CA PRO A 99 -6.56 -20.51 -7.70
C PRO A 99 -5.63 -21.62 -7.19
N GLN A 100 -4.47 -21.26 -6.67
CA GLN A 100 -3.49 -22.23 -6.15
C GLN A 100 -3.89 -22.78 -4.77
N VAL A 101 -4.62 -22.02 -3.97
CA VAL A 101 -5.00 -22.37 -2.60
C VAL A 101 -6.42 -22.94 -2.52
N ALA A 102 -7.34 -22.36 -3.26
CA ALA A 102 -8.78 -22.65 -3.20
C ALA A 102 -9.33 -23.28 -4.50
N GLY A 103 -8.50 -23.51 -5.53
CA GLY A 103 -8.93 -24.04 -6.80
C GLY A 103 -9.96 -23.14 -7.48
N ASP A 104 -10.97 -23.75 -8.06
CA ASP A 104 -12.05 -23.04 -8.78
C ASP A 104 -13.13 -22.44 -7.86
N LEU A 105 -12.91 -22.41 -6.54
CA LEU A 105 -13.86 -21.80 -5.62
C LEU A 105 -13.98 -20.30 -5.93
N PRO A 106 -15.20 -19.79 -6.20
CA PRO A 106 -15.39 -18.38 -6.46
C PRO A 106 -15.06 -17.57 -5.20
N TRP A 107 -14.29 -16.50 -5.36
CA TRP A 107 -14.10 -15.53 -4.29
C TRP A 107 -14.93 -14.28 -4.56
N GLN A 108 -15.53 -13.74 -3.52
CA GLN A 108 -16.30 -12.51 -3.60
C GLN A 108 -15.86 -11.57 -2.49
N LEU A 109 -15.61 -10.31 -2.85
CA LEU A 109 -15.40 -9.27 -1.85
C LEU A 109 -16.73 -8.96 -1.18
N LEU A 110 -16.74 -9.03 0.13
CA LEU A 110 -17.91 -8.62 0.91
C LEU A 110 -17.81 -7.14 1.22
N ASP A 111 -18.73 -6.37 0.68
CA ASP A 111 -18.83 -4.93 0.98
C ASP A 111 -19.32 -4.69 2.42
N ASN A 112 -20.08 -5.61 2.95
CA ASN A 112 -20.62 -5.56 4.31
C ASN A 112 -20.45 -6.91 5.00
N LYS A 113 -19.69 -6.92 6.11
CA LYS A 113 -19.47 -8.14 6.91
C LYS A 113 -20.61 -8.47 7.88
N PHE A 114 -21.55 -7.54 8.10
CA PHE A 114 -22.66 -7.72 9.05
C PHE A 114 -23.47 -9.02 8.83
N PRO A 115 -23.88 -9.40 7.62
CA PRO A 115 -24.64 -10.64 7.41
C PRO A 115 -23.85 -11.90 7.78
N LEU A 116 -22.54 -11.90 7.54
CA LEU A 116 -21.68 -13.04 7.91
C LEU A 116 -21.51 -13.15 9.42
N VAL A 117 -21.28 -12.03 10.10
CA VAL A 117 -21.14 -12.00 11.56
C VAL A 117 -22.46 -12.40 12.21
N ALA A 118 -23.59 -11.88 11.72
CA ALA A 118 -24.91 -12.30 12.20
C ALA A 118 -25.15 -13.82 12.06
N ARG A 119 -24.71 -14.40 10.95
CA ARG A 119 -24.77 -15.84 10.72
C ARG A 119 -23.85 -16.61 11.68
N ALA A 120 -22.63 -16.13 11.90
CA ALA A 120 -21.68 -16.74 12.82
C ALA A 120 -22.16 -16.68 14.28
N VAL A 121 -22.63 -15.52 14.74
CA VAL A 121 -23.24 -15.33 16.07
C VAL A 121 -24.38 -16.32 16.30
N ARG A 122 -25.25 -16.47 15.31
CA ARG A 122 -26.35 -17.44 15.38
C ARG A 122 -25.86 -18.89 15.44
N SER A 123 -24.82 -19.23 14.67
CA SER A 123 -24.31 -20.62 14.63
C SER A 123 -23.67 -21.09 15.94
N VAL A 124 -23.16 -20.15 16.75
CA VAL A 124 -22.59 -20.43 18.08
C VAL A 124 -23.61 -20.26 19.23
N GLY A 125 -24.87 -20.01 18.92
CA GLY A 125 -25.95 -19.91 19.90
C GLY A 125 -25.96 -18.62 20.71
N LEU A 126 -25.28 -17.57 20.27
CA LEU A 126 -25.34 -16.26 20.90
C LEU A 126 -26.59 -15.48 20.48
N ASP A 127 -26.98 -14.50 21.30
CA ASP A 127 -28.10 -13.61 20.98
C ASP A 127 -27.84 -12.88 19.64
N ASN A 128 -28.79 -13.01 18.72
CA ASN A 128 -28.69 -12.41 17.37
C ASN A 128 -29.28 -10.98 17.34
N SER A 129 -29.19 -10.25 18.46
CA SER A 129 -29.56 -8.84 18.51
C SER A 129 -28.58 -7.99 17.68
N LYS A 130 -29.07 -6.85 17.19
CA LYS A 130 -28.23 -5.92 16.44
C LYS A 130 -27.05 -5.39 17.26
N ASP A 131 -27.23 -5.24 18.55
CA ASP A 131 -26.21 -4.74 19.46
C ASP A 131 -25.10 -5.78 19.66
N MET A 132 -25.45 -7.04 19.92
CA MET A 132 -24.46 -8.14 19.97
C MET A 132 -23.67 -8.27 18.68
N ILE A 133 -24.33 -8.19 17.53
CA ILE A 133 -23.63 -8.26 16.23
C ILE A 133 -22.68 -7.06 16.04
N ARG A 134 -23.06 -5.85 16.48
CA ARG A 134 -22.19 -4.68 16.42
C ARG A 134 -20.99 -4.80 17.34
N ASP A 135 -21.17 -5.33 18.53
CA ASP A 135 -20.08 -5.56 19.48
C ASP A 135 -19.06 -6.53 18.89
N VAL A 136 -19.49 -7.65 18.34
CA VAL A 136 -18.62 -8.62 17.65
C VAL A 136 -17.95 -8.02 16.39
N LEU A 137 -18.58 -7.06 15.73
CA LEU A 137 -18.00 -6.36 14.59
C LEU A 137 -16.92 -5.34 14.96
N ALA A 138 -16.98 -4.83 16.21
CA ALA A 138 -16.04 -3.83 16.73
C ALA A 138 -14.72 -4.44 17.22
N GLU A 139 -14.71 -5.75 17.55
CA GLU A 139 -13.51 -6.52 17.89
C GLU A 139 -12.70 -6.90 16.63
#